data_3560027af706dd145ac417e16c712202
#
_entry.id   3560027af706dd145ac417e16c712202
#
_cell.length_a   1.000
_cell.length_b   1.000
_cell.length_c   1.000
_cell.angle_alpha   90.00
_cell.angle_beta   90.00
_cell.angle_gamma   90.00
#
_symmetry.space_group_name_H-M   'P 1'
#
loop_
_entity.id
_entity.type
_entity.pdbx_description
1 polymer ?
#
loop_
_entity_poly.entity_id
_entity_poly.type
_entity_poly.pdbx_seq_one_letter_code
_entity_poly.pdbx_strand_id
1 'polypeptide(L)'
;MRTTGIFAAVLFSLALFSPGPGRCDELGESYFPLKAGMRWEYTVTSNQGQPQKLIITNLAPREVNGVKVVPRKWELGGKIFIELMKQDDTGVYRYAEQQGEIAPPSLVTPMEYHLKFPIAQGNSWNMTTKLGNSVLTVGTTIESVSDEVKVPAGTFKDCLKIKQAGENAEGTSILGYEWYAPKVGVVKSMVTIKRKTKEGAASSEQRV
;
A
#
# COMPACT_ATOMS: atom_id res chain seq x y z
N MET A 1 23.63 -71.97 14.71
CA MET A 1 22.44 -71.17 14.41
C MET A 1 22.88 -69.74 14.41
N ARG A 2 22.96 -69.14 13.21
CA ARG A 2 23.31 -67.73 13.00
C ARG A 2 22.04 -67.03 12.53
N THR A 3 21.51 -66.08 13.33
CA THR A 3 20.37 -65.22 12.99
C THR A 3 20.90 -63.93 12.42
N THR A 4 20.62 -63.73 11.15
CA THR A 4 20.96 -62.50 10.41
C THR A 4 19.81 -61.49 10.59
N GLY A 5 20.09 -60.38 11.29
CA GLY A 5 19.14 -59.27 11.40
C GLY A 5 19.23 -58.31 10.17
N ILE A 6 18.09 -58.10 9.52
CA ILE A 6 17.95 -57.18 8.41
C ILE A 6 17.56 -55.80 8.99
N PHE A 7 18.45 -54.81 8.84
CA PHE A 7 18.13 -53.40 9.11
C PHE A 7 17.46 -52.80 7.88
N ALA A 8 16.18 -52.43 8.01
CA ALA A 8 15.49 -51.65 7.02
C ALA A 8 15.79 -50.17 7.26
N ALA A 9 16.51 -49.52 6.33
CA ALA A 9 16.70 -48.07 6.31
C ALA A 9 15.48 -47.40 5.76
N VAL A 10 14.75 -46.65 6.57
CA VAL A 10 13.66 -45.77 6.14
C VAL A 10 14.26 -44.45 5.67
N LEU A 11 14.29 -44.27 4.35
CA LEU A 11 14.63 -42.97 3.71
C LEU A 11 13.47 -42.01 3.89
N PHE A 12 13.62 -41.00 4.75
CA PHE A 12 12.72 -39.86 4.86
C PHE A 12 13.03 -38.88 3.73
N SER A 13 12.23 -38.91 2.67
CA SER A 13 12.31 -37.89 1.60
C SER A 13 11.75 -36.57 2.15
N LEU A 14 12.64 -35.60 2.45
CA LEU A 14 12.24 -34.21 2.69
C LEU A 14 11.75 -33.64 1.34
N ALA A 15 10.44 -33.57 1.14
CA ALA A 15 9.87 -32.79 0.06
C ALA A 15 10.10 -31.31 0.35
N LEU A 16 11.04 -30.70 -0.34
CA LEU A 16 11.20 -29.24 -0.38
C LEU A 16 9.97 -28.66 -1.10
N PHE A 17 9.02 -28.17 -0.33
CA PHE A 17 7.94 -27.35 -0.84
C PHE A 17 8.55 -26.01 -1.31
N SER A 18 8.90 -25.91 -2.58
CA SER A 18 9.11 -24.60 -3.21
C SER A 18 7.75 -23.92 -3.34
N PRO A 19 7.54 -22.73 -2.76
CA PRO A 19 6.33 -21.98 -3.03
C PRO A 19 6.29 -21.65 -4.52
N GLY A 20 5.25 -22.13 -5.22
CA GLY A 20 5.04 -21.82 -6.63
C GLY A 20 4.79 -20.33 -6.87
N PRO A 21 5.00 -19.82 -8.10
CA PRO A 21 4.89 -18.38 -8.44
C PRO A 21 3.50 -17.76 -8.18
N GLY A 22 2.45 -18.54 -8.02
CA GLY A 22 1.09 -18.03 -7.78
C GLY A 22 0.81 -17.45 -6.38
N ARG A 23 1.74 -17.60 -5.41
CA ARG A 23 1.48 -17.21 -4.02
C ARG A 23 1.70 -15.72 -3.74
N CYS A 24 2.52 -15.04 -4.54
CA CYS A 24 2.78 -13.61 -4.39
C CYS A 24 1.62 -12.77 -4.95
N ASP A 25 1.04 -13.16 -6.07
CA ASP A 25 -0.12 -12.48 -6.67
C ASP A 25 -1.35 -12.57 -5.76
N GLU A 26 -1.59 -13.74 -5.16
CA GLU A 26 -2.72 -13.97 -4.25
C GLU A 26 -2.61 -13.14 -2.96
N LEU A 27 -1.41 -12.95 -2.41
CA LEU A 27 -1.17 -12.11 -1.24
C LEU A 27 -1.36 -10.62 -1.55
N GLY A 28 -0.92 -10.15 -2.71
CA GLY A 28 -1.12 -8.77 -3.15
C GLY A 28 -2.60 -8.45 -3.33
N GLU A 29 -3.34 -9.30 -4.04
CA GLU A 29 -4.79 -9.19 -4.17
C GLU A 29 -5.51 -9.27 -2.82
N SER A 30 -4.96 -9.99 -1.86
CA SER A 30 -5.53 -10.09 -0.52
C SER A 30 -5.50 -8.74 0.21
N TYR A 31 -4.40 -7.99 0.19
CA TYR A 31 -4.25 -6.76 0.97
C TYR A 31 -4.49 -5.48 0.18
N PHE A 32 -4.40 -5.51 -1.14
CA PHE A 32 -4.69 -4.38 -2.02
C PHE A 32 -5.56 -4.83 -3.21
N PRO A 33 -6.84 -5.13 -2.98
CA PRO A 33 -7.69 -5.67 -4.04
C PRO A 33 -7.89 -4.66 -5.17
N LEU A 34 -7.60 -5.10 -6.40
CA LEU A 34 -7.77 -4.33 -7.63
C LEU A 34 -9.01 -4.77 -8.45
N LYS A 35 -9.94 -5.48 -7.84
CA LYS A 35 -11.17 -5.92 -8.50
C LYS A 35 -12.03 -4.72 -8.89
N ALA A 36 -12.45 -4.65 -10.16
CA ALA A 36 -13.34 -3.61 -10.66
C ALA A 36 -14.68 -3.59 -9.91
N GLY A 37 -15.22 -2.38 -9.68
CA GLY A 37 -16.47 -2.15 -8.97
C GLY A 37 -16.34 -2.11 -7.44
N MET A 38 -15.19 -2.46 -6.87
CA MET A 38 -14.97 -2.26 -5.43
C MET A 38 -14.96 -0.76 -5.11
N ARG A 39 -15.64 -0.41 -4.02
CA ARG A 39 -15.80 0.97 -3.57
C ARG A 39 -15.67 1.07 -2.06
N TRP A 40 -14.95 2.06 -1.62
CA TRP A 40 -14.70 2.38 -0.22
C TRP A 40 -15.17 3.80 0.08
N GLU A 41 -15.67 4.01 1.28
CA GLU A 41 -15.99 5.32 1.83
C GLU A 41 -15.21 5.53 3.12
N TYR A 42 -14.50 6.64 3.20
CA TYR A 42 -13.72 7.03 4.35
C TYR A 42 -14.15 8.40 4.86
N THR A 43 -13.94 8.63 6.15
CA THR A 43 -13.97 9.95 6.74
C THR A 43 -12.55 10.45 6.92
N VAL A 44 -12.19 11.50 6.23
CA VAL A 44 -10.90 12.18 6.36
C VAL A 44 -11.04 13.29 7.38
N THR A 45 -10.23 13.23 8.43
CA THR A 45 -10.14 14.27 9.47
C THR A 45 -8.77 14.91 9.44
N SER A 46 -8.69 16.19 9.67
CA SER A 46 -7.42 16.92 9.84
C SER A 46 -7.54 17.87 11.04
N ASN A 47 -6.40 18.29 11.57
CA ASN A 47 -6.35 19.30 12.63
C ASN A 47 -6.73 20.72 12.14
N GLN A 48 -7.01 20.91 10.84
CA GLN A 48 -7.25 22.20 10.21
C GLN A 48 -8.58 22.29 9.44
N GLY A 49 -9.53 21.39 9.67
CA GLY A 49 -10.77 21.43 8.90
C GLY A 49 -11.87 20.51 9.39
N GLN A 50 -13.06 20.70 8.82
CA GLN A 50 -14.18 19.80 9.07
C GLN A 50 -13.92 18.43 8.43
N PRO A 51 -14.44 17.34 9.00
CA PRO A 51 -14.36 16.02 8.39
C PRO A 51 -14.91 16.03 6.97
N GLN A 52 -14.22 15.37 6.06
CA GLN A 52 -14.60 15.25 4.66
C GLN A 52 -14.82 13.80 4.29
N LYS A 53 -15.74 13.55 3.38
CA LYS A 53 -15.97 12.23 2.80
C LYS A 53 -15.02 12.02 1.64
N LEU A 54 -14.23 10.93 1.72
CA LEU A 54 -13.42 10.41 0.61
C LEU A 54 -14.08 9.16 0.06
N ILE A 55 -14.26 9.09 -1.24
CA ILE A 55 -14.73 7.91 -1.95
C ILE A 55 -13.61 7.40 -2.84
N ILE A 56 -13.32 6.11 -2.76
CA ILE A 56 -12.37 5.43 -3.64
C ILE A 56 -13.12 4.34 -4.40
N THR A 57 -12.95 4.28 -5.73
CA THR A 57 -13.62 3.28 -6.57
C THR A 57 -12.64 2.70 -7.58
N ASN A 58 -12.52 1.38 -7.64
CA ASN A 58 -11.81 0.70 -8.72
C ASN A 58 -12.72 0.64 -9.96
N LEU A 59 -12.27 1.23 -11.05
CA LEU A 59 -12.98 1.20 -12.34
C LEU A 59 -12.59 -0.06 -13.14
N ALA A 60 -13.25 -0.26 -14.28
CA ALA A 60 -12.91 -1.35 -15.20
C ALA A 60 -11.44 -1.22 -15.66
N PRO A 61 -10.69 -2.32 -15.75
CA PRO A 61 -9.34 -2.31 -16.28
C PRO A 61 -9.29 -1.73 -17.69
N ARG A 62 -8.21 -1.01 -17.98
CA ARG A 62 -7.94 -0.47 -19.33
C ARG A 62 -6.45 -0.55 -19.67
N GLU A 63 -6.10 -0.35 -20.92
CA GLU A 63 -4.71 -0.24 -21.34
C GLU A 63 -4.24 1.22 -21.37
N VAL A 64 -3.00 1.44 -20.93
CA VAL A 64 -2.28 2.70 -21.03
C VAL A 64 -0.86 2.39 -21.51
N ASN A 65 -0.48 2.90 -22.68
CA ASN A 65 0.79 2.62 -23.32
C ASN A 65 1.09 1.10 -23.46
N GLY A 66 0.07 0.29 -23.81
CA GLY A 66 0.18 -1.16 -23.93
C GLY A 66 0.25 -1.92 -22.59
N VAL A 67 0.11 -1.23 -21.44
CA VAL A 67 0.11 -1.83 -20.11
C VAL A 67 -1.31 -1.87 -19.57
N LYS A 68 -1.77 -3.08 -19.16
CA LYS A 68 -3.06 -3.25 -18.48
C LYS A 68 -2.98 -2.70 -17.05
N VAL A 69 -3.86 -1.78 -16.72
CA VAL A 69 -3.95 -1.12 -15.40
C VAL A 69 -5.39 -1.10 -14.90
N VAL A 70 -5.56 -0.97 -13.60
CA VAL A 70 -6.86 -0.75 -12.95
C VAL A 70 -6.91 0.71 -12.49
N PRO A 71 -7.79 1.55 -13.07
CA PRO A 71 -7.97 2.90 -12.58
C PRO A 71 -8.65 2.89 -11.21
N ARG A 72 -8.05 3.57 -10.25
CA ARG A 72 -8.53 3.76 -8.89
C ARG A 72 -8.88 5.22 -8.69
N LYS A 73 -10.18 5.52 -8.79
CA LYS A 73 -10.70 6.89 -8.71
C LYS A 73 -10.87 7.31 -7.26
N TRP A 74 -10.34 8.47 -6.92
CA TRP A 74 -10.44 9.16 -5.65
C TRP A 74 -11.31 10.40 -5.81
N GLU A 75 -12.30 10.56 -4.94
CA GLU A 75 -13.24 11.69 -4.94
C GLU A 75 -13.25 12.33 -3.56
N LEU A 76 -12.68 13.53 -3.43
CA LEU A 76 -12.57 14.27 -2.17
C LEU A 76 -12.89 15.76 -2.42
N GLY A 77 -13.87 16.30 -1.71
CA GLY A 77 -14.21 17.74 -1.79
C GLY A 77 -14.52 18.23 -3.21
N GLY A 78 -15.17 17.41 -4.02
CA GLY A 78 -15.49 17.72 -5.43
C GLY A 78 -14.31 17.60 -6.40
N LYS A 79 -13.11 17.24 -5.91
CA LYS A 79 -11.93 16.96 -6.74
C LYS A 79 -11.86 15.48 -7.07
N ILE A 80 -11.43 15.17 -8.30
CA ILE A 80 -11.20 13.81 -8.78
C ILE A 80 -9.72 13.65 -9.10
N PHE A 81 -9.16 12.55 -8.61
CA PHE A 81 -7.83 12.08 -8.93
C PHE A 81 -7.91 10.59 -9.26
N ILE A 82 -7.14 10.11 -10.23
CA ILE A 82 -7.16 8.70 -10.64
C ILE A 82 -5.73 8.16 -10.61
N GLU A 83 -5.52 7.14 -9.79
CA GLU A 83 -4.31 6.33 -9.84
C GLU A 83 -4.52 5.18 -10.82
N LEU A 84 -3.58 4.96 -11.71
CA LEU A 84 -3.58 3.84 -12.63
C LEU A 84 -2.69 2.74 -12.05
N MET A 85 -3.36 1.80 -11.36
CA MET A 85 -2.72 0.79 -10.54
C MET A 85 -2.31 -0.42 -11.37
N LYS A 86 -1.13 -0.96 -11.08
CA LYS A 86 -0.67 -2.24 -11.61
C LYS A 86 -0.21 -3.14 -10.46
N GLN A 87 -0.40 -4.44 -10.65
CA GLN A 87 0.16 -5.50 -9.82
C GLN A 87 0.95 -6.47 -10.70
N ASP A 88 2.12 -6.88 -10.21
CA ASP A 88 2.94 -7.95 -10.77
C ASP A 88 3.71 -8.67 -9.64
N ASP A 89 4.70 -9.49 -9.99
CA ASP A 89 5.53 -10.24 -9.04
C ASP A 89 6.39 -9.37 -8.12
N THR A 90 6.55 -8.09 -8.42
CA THR A 90 7.31 -7.13 -7.61
C THR A 90 6.46 -6.42 -6.56
N GLY A 91 5.14 -6.33 -6.77
CA GLY A 91 4.23 -5.66 -5.85
C GLY A 91 3.03 -5.00 -6.49
N VAL A 92 2.38 -4.12 -5.75
CA VAL A 92 1.28 -3.26 -6.20
C VAL A 92 1.76 -1.82 -6.21
N TYR A 93 1.67 -1.17 -7.35
CA TYR A 93 2.22 0.16 -7.55
C TYR A 93 1.39 1.05 -8.47
N ARG A 94 1.59 2.35 -8.34
CA ARG A 94 1.04 3.36 -9.24
C ARG A 94 1.91 3.43 -10.48
N TYR A 95 1.38 2.96 -11.61
CA TYR A 95 2.02 3.03 -12.92
C TYR A 95 1.91 4.41 -13.56
N ALA A 96 0.73 5.03 -13.42
CA ALA A 96 0.47 6.37 -13.91
C ALA A 96 -0.57 7.06 -13.03
N GLU A 97 -0.74 8.35 -13.22
CA GLU A 97 -1.77 9.17 -12.55
C GLU A 97 -2.50 10.06 -13.55
N GLN A 98 -3.70 10.50 -13.18
CA GLN A 98 -4.54 11.35 -14.02
C GLN A 98 -5.29 12.35 -13.15
N GLN A 99 -5.20 13.63 -13.49
CA GLN A 99 -5.91 14.71 -12.81
C GLN A 99 -7.32 14.89 -13.42
N GLY A 100 -8.34 14.45 -12.68
CA GLY A 100 -9.72 14.40 -13.18
C GLY A 100 -9.94 13.29 -14.21
N GLU A 101 -11.12 13.27 -14.83
CA GLU A 101 -11.54 12.19 -15.74
C GLU A 101 -11.08 12.39 -17.19
N ILE A 102 -10.75 13.63 -17.57
CA ILE A 102 -10.51 14.03 -18.96
C ILE A 102 -9.01 14.18 -19.27
N ALA A 103 -8.19 14.56 -18.27
CA ALA A 103 -6.77 14.78 -18.49
C ALA A 103 -6.07 13.48 -18.97
N PRO A 104 -5.04 13.58 -19.83
CA PRO A 104 -4.26 12.42 -20.23
C PRO A 104 -3.50 11.87 -19.04
N PRO A 105 -3.26 10.52 -18.99
CA PRO A 105 -2.42 9.91 -17.96
C PRO A 105 -0.97 10.39 -18.06
N SER A 106 -0.35 10.62 -16.91
CA SER A 106 1.08 10.90 -16.74
C SER A 106 1.75 9.70 -16.07
N LEU A 107 2.83 9.17 -16.66
CA LEU A 107 3.59 8.07 -16.07
C LEU A 107 4.25 8.51 -14.77
N VAL A 108 4.28 7.60 -13.79
CA VAL A 108 4.97 7.79 -12.50
C VAL A 108 6.35 7.15 -12.59
N THR A 109 7.40 7.96 -12.48
CA THR A 109 8.79 7.51 -12.56
C THR A 109 9.61 8.19 -11.46
N PRO A 110 10.31 7.43 -10.59
CA PRO A 110 10.25 5.97 -10.44
C PRO A 110 8.87 5.47 -9.98
N MET A 111 8.59 4.17 -10.16
CA MET A 111 7.32 3.57 -9.72
C MET A 111 7.11 3.75 -8.22
N GLU A 112 5.89 4.14 -7.83
CA GLU A 112 5.52 4.30 -6.43
C GLU A 112 4.75 3.06 -5.93
N TYR A 113 5.42 2.25 -5.11
CA TYR A 113 4.84 1.04 -4.56
C TYR A 113 3.95 1.35 -3.35
N HIS A 114 2.69 0.93 -3.42
CA HIS A 114 1.81 0.83 -2.25
C HIS A 114 2.16 -0.39 -1.40
N LEU A 115 2.39 -1.53 -2.07
CA LEU A 115 2.89 -2.76 -1.45
C LEU A 115 4.03 -3.32 -2.30
N LYS A 116 5.15 -3.64 -1.67
CA LYS A 116 6.27 -4.32 -2.33
C LYS A 116 6.45 -5.72 -1.78
N PHE A 117 6.57 -6.70 -2.67
CA PHE A 117 6.72 -8.09 -2.28
C PHE A 117 8.16 -8.45 -1.89
N PRO A 118 8.36 -9.46 -1.01
CA PRO A 118 7.33 -10.25 -0.34
C PRO A 118 6.59 -9.48 0.76
N ILE A 119 5.33 -9.86 1.05
CA ILE A 119 4.60 -9.36 2.21
C ILE A 119 5.15 -10.05 3.46
N ALA A 120 6.12 -9.41 4.09
CA ALA A 120 6.78 -9.93 5.29
C ALA A 120 7.16 -8.77 6.22
N GLN A 121 7.06 -8.99 7.53
CA GLN A 121 7.52 -8.02 8.51
C GLN A 121 9.02 -7.71 8.30
N GLY A 122 9.37 -6.43 8.33
CA GLY A 122 10.72 -5.92 8.09
C GLY A 122 11.04 -5.67 6.62
N ASN A 123 10.21 -6.13 5.65
CA ASN A 123 10.40 -5.75 4.25
C ASN A 123 10.26 -4.22 4.11
N SER A 124 11.18 -3.60 3.37
CA SER A 124 11.25 -2.15 3.24
C SER A 124 11.64 -1.72 1.83
N TRP A 125 11.22 -0.52 1.45
CA TRP A 125 11.57 0.14 0.19
C TRP A 125 11.54 1.65 0.33
N ASN A 126 12.11 2.34 -0.62
CA ASN A 126 12.04 3.79 -0.70
C ASN A 126 11.13 4.21 -1.85
N MET A 127 10.44 5.32 -1.65
CA MET A 127 9.73 6.03 -2.71
C MET A 127 10.03 7.52 -2.62
N THR A 128 9.86 8.21 -3.74
CA THR A 128 10.00 9.67 -3.80
C THR A 128 8.63 10.29 -3.94
N THR A 129 8.29 11.23 -3.07
CA THR A 129 7.01 11.93 -3.12
C THR A 129 7.20 13.44 -3.18
N LYS A 130 6.20 14.15 -3.70
CA LYS A 130 6.15 15.62 -3.73
C LYS A 130 5.11 16.12 -2.75
N LEU A 131 5.50 17.04 -1.86
CA LEU A 131 4.62 17.75 -0.95
C LEU A 131 4.66 19.25 -1.27
N GLY A 132 3.80 19.68 -2.18
CA GLY A 132 3.90 21.02 -2.78
C GLY A 132 5.18 21.13 -3.63
N ASN A 133 6.05 22.07 -3.29
CA ASN A 133 7.34 22.26 -3.99
C ASN A 133 8.48 21.41 -3.40
N SER A 134 8.26 20.74 -2.27
CA SER A 134 9.28 19.91 -1.62
C SER A 134 9.27 18.48 -2.16
N VAL A 135 10.45 17.94 -2.44
CA VAL A 135 10.65 16.53 -2.82
C VAL A 135 11.23 15.79 -1.63
N LEU A 136 10.62 14.67 -1.27
CA LEU A 136 11.07 13.83 -0.16
C LEU A 136 11.31 12.40 -0.63
N THR A 137 12.38 11.80 -0.10
CA THR A 137 12.54 10.34 -0.12
C THR A 137 11.91 9.79 1.15
N VAL A 138 10.95 8.88 0.97
CA VAL A 138 10.18 8.27 2.04
C VAL A 138 10.58 6.80 2.12
N GLY A 139 11.13 6.40 3.27
CA GLY A 139 11.34 5.00 3.61
C GLY A 139 10.02 4.38 4.06
N THR A 140 9.65 3.28 3.46
CA THR A 140 8.44 2.51 3.76
C THR A 140 8.82 1.14 4.30
N THR A 141 8.18 0.70 5.36
CA THR A 141 8.49 -0.58 6.03
C THR A 141 7.20 -1.27 6.48
N ILE A 142 7.10 -2.57 6.25
CA ILE A 142 6.06 -3.42 6.87
C ILE A 142 6.45 -3.66 8.32
N GLU A 143 5.80 -2.96 9.27
CA GLU A 143 6.07 -3.10 10.69
C GLU A 143 5.42 -4.35 11.31
N SER A 144 4.25 -4.75 10.80
CA SER A 144 3.51 -5.91 11.29
C SER A 144 2.66 -6.52 10.19
N VAL A 145 2.37 -7.81 10.32
CA VAL A 145 1.49 -8.58 9.40
C VAL A 145 0.29 -9.21 10.13
N SER A 146 0.09 -8.87 11.41
CA SER A 146 -0.95 -9.48 12.27
C SER A 146 -1.61 -8.47 13.22
N ASP A 147 -1.63 -7.20 12.85
CA ASP A 147 -2.30 -6.17 13.67
C ASP A 147 -3.82 -6.40 13.72
N GLU A 148 -4.40 -6.03 14.86
CA GLU A 148 -5.84 -5.88 14.99
C GLU A 148 -6.20 -4.39 15.00
N VAL A 149 -7.13 -3.97 14.15
CA VAL A 149 -7.51 -2.57 13.95
C VAL A 149 -9.00 -2.39 14.15
N LYS A 150 -9.36 -1.50 15.07
CA LYS A 150 -10.75 -1.10 15.31
C LYS A 150 -11.02 0.26 14.67
N VAL A 151 -12.03 0.32 13.81
CA VAL A 151 -12.54 1.53 13.16
C VAL A 151 -14.07 1.53 13.20
N PRO A 152 -14.76 2.63 12.83
CA PRO A 152 -16.23 2.66 12.84
C PRO A 152 -16.90 1.55 12.02
N ALA A 153 -16.26 1.07 10.94
CA ALA A 153 -16.76 -0.02 10.10
C ALA A 153 -16.62 -1.41 10.75
N GLY A 154 -15.90 -1.54 11.87
CA GLY A 154 -15.72 -2.81 12.57
C GLY A 154 -14.30 -3.03 13.07
N THR A 155 -14.03 -4.28 13.47
CA THR A 155 -12.71 -4.75 13.89
C THR A 155 -12.15 -5.66 12.82
N PHE A 156 -10.95 -5.35 12.33
CA PHE A 156 -10.22 -6.09 11.31
C PHE A 156 -9.01 -6.74 11.95
N LYS A 157 -8.79 -8.03 11.64
CA LYS A 157 -7.65 -8.83 12.12
C LYS A 157 -6.68 -9.11 10.99
N ASP A 158 -5.50 -9.56 11.36
CA ASP A 158 -4.43 -9.93 10.44
C ASP A 158 -4.08 -8.78 9.46
N CYS A 159 -4.15 -7.54 9.95
CA CYS A 159 -3.83 -6.38 9.15
C CYS A 159 -2.32 -6.23 8.98
N LEU A 160 -1.91 -5.82 7.77
CA LEU A 160 -0.58 -5.26 7.57
C LEU A 160 -0.55 -3.86 8.17
N LYS A 161 0.50 -3.55 8.93
CA LYS A 161 0.82 -2.19 9.34
C LYS A 161 2.05 -1.72 8.59
N ILE A 162 1.90 -0.67 7.83
CA ILE A 162 2.98 -0.06 7.06
C ILE A 162 3.32 1.30 7.66
N LYS A 163 4.62 1.53 7.90
CA LYS A 163 5.16 2.83 8.30
C LYS A 163 5.82 3.50 7.12
N GLN A 164 5.61 4.79 7.00
CA GLN A 164 6.24 5.66 6.03
C GLN A 164 6.93 6.81 6.77
N ALA A 165 8.21 7.02 6.54
CA ALA A 165 8.95 8.09 7.18
C ALA A 165 9.99 8.70 6.23
N GLY A 166 10.08 10.02 6.22
CA GLY A 166 11.07 10.73 5.40
C GLY A 166 11.22 12.17 5.85
N GLU A 167 12.40 12.73 5.56
CA GLU A 167 12.71 14.15 5.80
C GLU A 167 13.64 14.63 4.69
N ASN A 168 13.45 15.87 4.26
CA ASN A 168 14.37 16.52 3.32
C ASN A 168 15.26 17.55 4.03
N ALA A 169 16.28 18.05 3.30
CA ALA A 169 17.22 19.04 3.82
C ALA A 169 16.57 20.36 4.26
N GLU A 170 15.38 20.68 3.72
CA GLU A 170 14.63 21.90 4.05
C GLU A 170 13.83 21.74 5.36
N GLY A 171 13.86 20.54 6.00
CA GLY A 171 13.17 20.25 7.24
C GLY A 171 11.67 20.00 7.07
N THR A 172 11.24 19.62 5.86
CA THR A 172 9.93 19.03 5.64
C THR A 172 10.02 17.54 5.94
N SER A 173 9.20 17.03 6.84
CA SER A 173 9.16 15.62 7.18
C SER A 173 7.75 15.05 7.12
N ILE A 174 7.66 13.75 6.84
CA ILE A 174 6.43 12.96 6.86
C ILE A 174 6.63 11.77 7.78
N LEU A 175 5.59 11.46 8.56
CA LEU A 175 5.44 10.21 9.28
C LEU A 175 4.02 9.72 9.04
N GLY A 176 3.91 8.55 8.43
CA GLY A 176 2.63 7.93 8.10
C GLY A 176 2.54 6.51 8.62
N TYR A 177 1.32 6.06 8.85
CA TYR A 177 0.96 4.67 9.12
C TYR A 177 -0.29 4.33 8.34
N GLU A 178 -0.28 3.16 7.71
CA GLU A 178 -1.43 2.61 7.01
C GLU A 178 -1.66 1.16 7.46
N TRP A 179 -2.93 0.80 7.62
CA TRP A 179 -3.33 -0.57 7.93
C TRP A 179 -4.18 -1.12 6.79
N TYR A 180 -3.75 -2.26 6.28
CA TYR A 180 -4.40 -2.97 5.19
C TYR A 180 -5.01 -4.27 5.73
N ALA A 181 -6.32 -4.41 5.64
CA ALA A 181 -7.00 -5.65 6.02
C ALA A 181 -7.12 -6.61 4.83
N PRO A 182 -7.02 -7.94 5.06
CA PRO A 182 -7.18 -8.93 4.01
C PRO A 182 -8.52 -8.78 3.28
N LYS A 183 -8.49 -8.81 1.94
CA LYS A 183 -9.65 -8.71 1.04
C LYS A 183 -10.41 -7.38 1.08
N VAL A 184 -9.97 -6.44 1.91
CA VAL A 184 -10.60 -5.12 2.08
C VAL A 184 -9.71 -4.01 1.54
N GLY A 185 -8.40 -4.07 1.78
CA GLY A 185 -7.48 -2.98 1.49
C GLY A 185 -7.28 -2.07 2.70
N VAL A 186 -6.98 -0.79 2.47
CA VAL A 186 -6.75 0.19 3.54
C VAL A 186 -8.00 0.32 4.41
N VAL A 187 -7.85 0.16 5.72
CA VAL A 187 -8.93 0.33 6.71
C VAL A 187 -8.67 1.52 7.63
N LYS A 188 -7.42 1.97 7.71
CA LYS A 188 -7.01 3.13 8.49
C LYS A 188 -5.74 3.72 7.92
N SER A 189 -5.63 5.04 7.91
CA SER A 189 -4.41 5.77 7.60
C SER A 189 -4.24 6.95 8.56
N MET A 190 -2.99 7.24 8.92
CA MET A 190 -2.61 8.38 9.73
C MET A 190 -1.34 8.99 9.12
N VAL A 191 -1.36 10.28 8.82
CA VAL A 191 -0.22 10.98 8.26
C VAL A 191 0.02 12.27 9.03
N THR A 192 1.25 12.48 9.46
CA THR A 192 1.71 13.74 10.06
C THR A 192 2.78 14.34 9.15
N ILE A 193 2.56 15.57 8.73
CA ILE A 193 3.51 16.36 7.95
C ILE A 193 3.98 17.53 8.81
N LYS A 194 5.30 17.68 8.97
CA LYS A 194 5.92 18.83 9.62
C LYS A 194 6.69 19.63 8.60
N ARG A 195 6.59 20.95 8.66
CA ARG A 195 7.35 21.88 7.81
C ARG A 195 8.02 22.92 8.70
N LYS A 196 9.30 23.20 8.51
CA LYS A 196 9.94 24.37 9.09
C LYS A 196 9.49 25.59 8.31
N THR A 197 8.95 26.58 9.03
CA THR A 197 8.63 27.90 8.50
C THR A 197 9.58 28.91 9.10
N LYS A 198 9.66 30.12 8.53
CA LYS A 198 10.47 31.22 9.09
C LYS A 198 10.03 31.61 10.50
N GLU A 199 8.81 31.30 10.88
CA GLU A 199 8.19 31.64 12.17
C GLU A 199 8.18 30.45 13.18
N GLY A 200 8.76 29.31 12.81
CA GLY A 200 8.80 28.09 13.62
C GLY A 200 8.31 26.85 12.86
N ALA A 201 8.11 25.73 13.57
CA ALA A 201 7.64 24.50 12.97
C ALA A 201 6.11 24.49 12.86
N ALA A 202 5.57 24.38 11.64
CA ALA A 202 4.17 24.07 11.40
C ALA A 202 3.97 22.57 11.21
N SER A 203 2.94 21.99 11.83
CA SER A 203 2.58 20.59 11.61
C SER A 203 1.12 20.45 11.16
N SER A 204 0.85 19.51 10.25
CA SER A 204 -0.49 19.07 9.92
C SER A 204 -0.61 17.58 10.17
N GLU A 205 -1.74 17.15 10.74
CA GLU A 205 -2.07 15.74 10.94
C GLU A 205 -3.35 15.44 10.17
N GLN A 206 -3.35 14.32 9.47
CA GLN A 206 -4.51 13.81 8.75
C GLN A 206 -4.75 12.36 9.17
N ARG A 207 -6.01 12.01 9.38
CA ARG A 207 -6.47 10.65 9.69
C ARG A 207 -7.58 10.25 8.71
N VAL A 208 -7.52 9.01 8.29
CA VAL A 208 -8.49 8.38 7.38
C VAL A 208 -8.94 7.05 7.98
#